data_7c394b5a1c30255c49d80300e85a9449
#
_entry.id   7c394b5a1c30255c49d80300e85a9449
#
_cell.length_a   1.000
_cell.length_b   1.000
_cell.length_c   1.000
_cell.angle_alpha   90.00
_cell.angle_beta   90.00
_cell.angle_gamma   90.00
#
_symmetry.space_group_name_H-M   'P 1'
#
loop_
_entity.id
_entity.type
_entity.pdbx_description
1 polymer ?
#
loop_
_entity_poly.entity_id
_entity_poly.type
_entity_poly.pdbx_seq_one_letter_code
_entity_poly.pdbx_strand_id
1 'polypeptide(L)'
;MVLLEYGAIMTSWHPNADMKDKIKHECRMISDLLCQKNESYGDSACSPRNIFSKLNAEDAICARIDDKLSRIGNRGLNGDTEDTLFDLIGYLVLLQIARKDQIKEKI
;
A
#
# COMPACT_ATOMS: atom_id res chain seq x y z
N MET A 1 -9.67 2.61 13.16
CA MET A 1 -9.08 3.73 13.89
C MET A 1 -8.42 4.72 12.95
N VAL A 2 -7.17 4.50 12.63
CA VAL A 2 -6.52 5.33 11.59
C VAL A 2 -7.31 5.29 10.29
N LEU A 3 -7.89 4.14 9.99
CA LEU A 3 -8.70 3.92 8.80
C LEU A 3 -9.95 4.81 8.75
N LEU A 4 -10.62 5.03 9.88
CA LEU A 4 -11.80 5.89 9.93
C LEU A 4 -11.44 7.34 9.63
N GLU A 5 -10.31 7.82 10.14
CA GLU A 5 -9.83 9.16 9.84
C GLU A 5 -9.48 9.30 8.35
N TYR A 6 -8.79 8.31 7.81
CA TYR A 6 -8.45 8.32 6.38
C TYR A 6 -9.69 8.19 5.49
N GLY A 7 -10.64 7.38 5.90
CA GLY A 7 -11.90 7.25 5.17
C GLY A 7 -12.65 8.57 5.10
N ALA A 8 -12.75 9.31 6.22
CA ALA A 8 -13.39 10.61 6.26
C ALA A 8 -12.67 11.64 5.40
N ILE A 9 -11.32 11.64 5.41
CA ILE A 9 -10.51 12.53 4.59
C ILE A 9 -10.66 12.18 3.11
N MET A 10 -10.66 10.88 2.78
CA MET A 10 -10.79 10.42 1.40
C MET A 10 -12.10 10.80 0.74
N THR A 11 -13.16 11.03 1.53
CA THR A 11 -14.46 11.46 1.00
C THR A 11 -14.63 12.96 0.96
N SER A 12 -13.63 13.73 1.42
CA SER A 12 -13.72 15.19 1.59
C SER A 12 -13.07 15.95 0.45
N TRP A 13 -13.45 15.66 -0.78
CA TRP A 13 -12.99 16.47 -1.90
C TRP A 13 -13.71 17.81 -1.93
N HIS A 14 -13.01 18.82 -2.41
CA HIS A 14 -13.62 20.09 -2.71
C HIS A 14 -14.71 19.89 -3.77
N PRO A 15 -15.90 20.54 -3.65
CA PRO A 15 -17.00 20.35 -4.61
C PRO A 15 -16.62 20.63 -6.07
N ASN A 16 -15.65 21.50 -6.30
CA ASN A 16 -15.20 21.87 -7.63
C ASN A 16 -13.91 21.16 -8.06
N ALA A 17 -13.49 20.13 -7.31
CA ALA A 17 -12.28 19.37 -7.65
C ALA A 17 -12.43 18.67 -8.99
N ASP A 18 -11.47 18.87 -9.88
CA ASP A 18 -11.41 18.13 -11.14
C ASP A 18 -10.71 16.77 -10.93
N MET A 19 -10.62 15.99 -11.99
CA MET A 19 -10.00 14.67 -11.90
C MET A 19 -8.53 14.74 -11.51
N LYS A 20 -7.81 15.72 -12.00
CA LYS A 20 -6.40 15.94 -11.66
C LYS A 20 -6.24 16.16 -10.15
N ASP A 21 -7.10 17.00 -9.57
CA ASP A 21 -7.08 17.28 -8.13
C ASP A 21 -7.41 16.03 -7.32
N LYS A 22 -8.36 15.24 -7.77
CA LYS A 22 -8.74 13.99 -7.11
C LYS A 22 -7.59 12.97 -7.12
N ILE A 23 -6.93 12.83 -8.25
CA ILE A 23 -5.77 11.93 -8.37
C ILE A 23 -4.67 12.36 -7.41
N LYS A 24 -4.34 13.64 -7.39
CA LYS A 24 -3.30 14.16 -6.50
C LYS A 24 -3.66 13.95 -5.04
N HIS A 25 -4.93 14.16 -4.69
CA HIS A 25 -5.40 13.96 -3.33
C HIS A 25 -5.24 12.51 -2.89
N GLU A 26 -5.70 11.57 -3.71
CA GLU A 26 -5.59 10.14 -3.40
C GLU A 26 -4.13 9.69 -3.28
N CYS A 27 -3.27 10.12 -4.19
CA CYS A 27 -1.85 9.79 -4.14
C CYS A 27 -1.19 10.36 -2.88
N ARG A 28 -1.56 11.56 -2.47
CA ARG A 28 -1.04 12.17 -1.25
C ARG A 28 -1.45 11.40 -0.01
N MET A 29 -2.72 10.98 0.04
CA MET A 29 -3.23 10.19 1.15
C MET A 29 -2.50 8.86 1.27
N ILE A 30 -2.28 8.19 0.14
CA ILE A 30 -1.55 6.92 0.10
C ILE A 30 -0.11 7.13 0.56
N SER A 31 0.54 8.17 0.06
CA SER A 31 1.92 8.50 0.44
C SER A 31 2.04 8.71 1.96
N ASP A 32 1.17 9.53 2.53
CA ASP A 32 1.20 9.85 3.95
C ASP A 32 0.98 8.61 4.81
N LEU A 33 -0.01 7.81 4.48
CA LEU A 33 -0.32 6.59 5.23
C LEU A 33 0.81 5.56 5.11
N LEU A 34 1.33 5.39 3.92
CA LEU A 34 2.38 4.41 3.67
C LEU A 34 3.67 4.79 4.41
N CYS A 35 4.03 6.06 4.40
CA CYS A 35 5.19 6.55 5.16
C CYS A 35 5.00 6.34 6.66
N GLN A 36 3.81 6.60 7.17
CA GLN A 36 3.49 6.41 8.58
C GLN A 36 3.59 4.93 8.97
N LYS A 37 3.04 4.04 8.15
CA LYS A 37 3.11 2.60 8.40
C LYS A 37 4.55 2.10 8.35
N ASN A 38 5.32 2.56 7.38
CA ASN A 38 6.71 2.16 7.23
C ASN A 38 7.54 2.58 8.43
N GLU A 39 7.32 3.79 8.95
CA GLU A 39 7.99 4.26 10.15
C GLU A 39 7.70 3.36 11.34
N SER A 40 6.43 2.95 11.49
CA SER A 40 6.02 2.06 12.58
C SER A 40 6.62 0.65 12.47
N TYR A 41 6.83 0.16 11.25
CA TYR A 41 7.32 -1.20 11.00
C TYR A 41 8.82 -1.27 10.73
N GLY A 42 9.53 -0.15 10.80
CA GLY A 42 10.98 -0.12 10.69
C GLY A 42 11.51 -0.65 9.36
N ASP A 43 10.91 -0.23 8.25
CA ASP A 43 11.32 -0.62 6.89
C ASP A 43 11.21 -2.12 6.59
N SER A 44 10.45 -2.87 7.37
CA SER A 44 10.41 -4.35 7.25
C SER A 44 9.90 -4.85 5.91
N ALA A 45 9.13 -4.05 5.17
CA ALA A 45 8.65 -4.47 3.85
C ALA A 45 9.79 -4.64 2.84
N CYS A 46 10.75 -3.71 2.84
CA CYS A 46 11.91 -3.75 1.93
C CYS A 46 13.15 -4.38 2.57
N SER A 47 13.10 -4.65 3.88
CA SER A 47 14.19 -5.29 4.63
C SER A 47 13.59 -6.34 5.55
N PRO A 48 13.07 -7.45 5.01
CA PRO A 48 12.43 -8.50 5.82
C PRO A 48 13.44 -9.17 6.75
N ARG A 49 12.97 -9.51 7.95
CA ARG A 49 13.84 -10.15 8.96
C ARG A 49 14.27 -11.56 8.59
N ASN A 50 13.47 -12.28 7.84
CA ASN A 50 13.78 -13.64 7.38
C ASN A 50 14.07 -14.61 8.53
N ILE A 51 13.28 -14.55 9.59
CA ILE A 51 13.44 -15.44 10.74
C ILE A 51 13.05 -16.88 10.36
N PHE A 52 11.89 -17.06 9.75
CA PHE A 52 11.40 -18.38 9.32
C PHE A 52 11.34 -18.51 7.80
N SER A 53 11.05 -17.42 7.11
CA SER A 53 10.97 -17.37 5.66
C SER A 53 12.28 -16.84 5.10
N LYS A 54 12.67 -17.35 3.93
CA LYS A 54 13.85 -16.88 3.22
C LYS A 54 13.48 -16.05 1.99
N LEU A 55 12.25 -15.54 1.95
CA LEU A 55 11.81 -14.71 0.85
C LEU A 55 12.55 -13.38 0.85
N ASN A 56 12.96 -12.94 -0.34
CA ASN A 56 13.47 -11.57 -0.49
C ASN A 56 12.29 -10.57 -0.42
N ALA A 57 12.60 -9.30 -0.44
CA ALA A 57 11.58 -8.24 -0.32
C ALA A 57 10.52 -8.35 -1.41
N GLU A 58 10.95 -8.54 -2.67
CA GLU A 58 10.03 -8.64 -3.80
C GLU A 58 9.05 -9.79 -3.62
N ASP A 59 9.55 -10.99 -3.34
CA ASP A 59 8.70 -12.17 -3.18
C ASP A 59 7.77 -12.05 -1.97
N ALA A 60 8.26 -11.51 -0.87
CA ALA A 60 7.45 -11.29 0.32
C ALA A 60 6.29 -10.31 0.06
N ILE A 61 6.57 -9.22 -0.66
CA ILE A 61 5.55 -8.25 -1.04
C ILE A 61 4.54 -8.88 -2.00
N CYS A 62 5.00 -9.64 -2.98
CA CYS A 62 4.12 -10.34 -3.93
C CYS A 62 3.18 -11.30 -3.21
N ALA A 63 3.64 -12.02 -2.20
CA ALA A 63 2.79 -12.91 -1.42
C ALA A 63 1.67 -12.13 -0.71
N ARG A 64 1.97 -10.96 -0.20
CA ARG A 64 0.96 -10.09 0.43
C ARG A 64 -0.04 -9.53 -0.58
N ILE A 65 0.42 -9.21 -1.79
CA ILE A 65 -0.46 -8.78 -2.88
C ILE A 65 -1.43 -9.90 -3.24
N ASP A 66 -0.95 -11.13 -3.37
CA ASP A 66 -1.79 -12.31 -3.65
C ASP A 66 -2.87 -12.47 -2.58
N ASP A 67 -2.50 -12.29 -1.32
CA ASP A 67 -3.44 -12.38 -0.20
C ASP A 67 -4.54 -11.32 -0.31
N LYS A 68 -4.19 -10.07 -0.62
CA LYS A 68 -5.17 -8.99 -0.79
C LYS A 68 -6.08 -9.24 -2.00
N LEU A 69 -5.53 -9.73 -3.10
CA LEU A 69 -6.32 -10.08 -4.28
C LEU A 69 -7.30 -11.21 -3.97
N SER A 70 -6.88 -12.20 -3.19
CA SER A 70 -7.77 -13.28 -2.76
C SER A 70 -8.93 -12.77 -1.94
N ARG A 71 -8.69 -11.82 -1.03
CA ARG A 71 -9.75 -11.22 -0.23
C ARG A 71 -10.75 -10.46 -1.10
N ILE A 72 -10.26 -9.70 -2.07
CA ILE A 72 -11.13 -8.97 -3.01
C ILE A 72 -11.94 -9.96 -3.84
N GLY A 73 -11.33 -11.04 -4.31
CA GLY A 73 -12.03 -12.07 -5.08
C GLY A 73 -13.13 -12.75 -4.28
N ASN A 74 -12.93 -12.96 -2.99
CA ASN A 74 -13.89 -13.65 -2.13
C ASN A 74 -15.00 -12.74 -1.61
N ARG A 75 -14.69 -11.49 -1.31
CA ARG A 75 -15.61 -10.56 -0.64
C ARG A 75 -16.06 -9.39 -1.49
N GLY A 76 -15.42 -9.14 -2.62
CA GLY A 76 -15.67 -7.97 -3.45
C GLY A 76 -15.10 -6.69 -2.86
N LEU A 77 -15.39 -5.58 -3.52
CA LEU A 77 -14.97 -4.24 -3.07
C LEU A 77 -16.17 -3.55 -2.42
N ASN A 78 -16.43 -3.89 -1.17
CA ASN A 78 -17.47 -3.24 -0.37
C ASN A 78 -16.80 -2.57 0.85
N GLY A 79 -17.59 -2.11 1.80
CA GLY A 79 -17.10 -1.44 2.99
C GLY A 79 -16.05 -2.23 3.76
N ASP A 80 -16.14 -3.55 3.76
CA ASP A 80 -15.19 -4.42 4.45
C ASP A 80 -13.85 -4.52 3.73
N THR A 81 -13.82 -4.19 2.43
CA THR A 81 -12.61 -4.30 1.61
C THR A 81 -11.94 -2.95 1.31
N GLU A 82 -12.46 -1.85 1.84
CA GLU A 82 -11.83 -0.53 1.67
C GLU A 82 -10.37 -0.55 2.11
N ASP A 83 -10.12 -1.10 3.29
CA ASP A 83 -8.78 -1.25 3.83
C ASP A 83 -7.92 -2.14 2.94
N THR A 84 -8.50 -3.21 2.42
CA THR A 84 -7.80 -4.14 1.53
C THR A 84 -7.34 -3.47 0.24
N LEU A 85 -8.20 -2.63 -0.36
CA LEU A 85 -7.83 -1.89 -1.56
C LEU A 85 -6.69 -0.91 -1.28
N PHE A 86 -6.78 -0.18 -0.18
CA PHE A 86 -5.76 0.77 0.23
C PHE A 86 -4.41 0.06 0.47
N ASP A 87 -4.44 -1.06 1.17
CA ASP A 87 -3.25 -1.87 1.42
C ASP A 87 -2.66 -2.40 0.12
N LEU A 88 -3.49 -2.84 -0.82
CA LEU A 88 -3.03 -3.32 -2.12
C LEU A 88 -2.26 -2.24 -2.87
N ILE A 89 -2.79 -1.03 -2.91
CA ILE A 89 -2.10 0.09 -3.55
C ILE A 89 -0.74 0.33 -2.87
N GLY A 90 -0.71 0.32 -1.54
CA GLY A 90 0.52 0.50 -0.78
C GLY A 90 1.56 -0.58 -1.10
N TYR A 91 1.16 -1.84 -1.17
CA TYR A 91 2.08 -2.93 -1.52
C TYR A 91 2.60 -2.79 -2.94
N LEU A 92 1.79 -2.32 -3.88
CA LEU A 92 2.26 -2.07 -5.24
C LEU A 92 3.32 -0.97 -5.30
N VAL A 93 3.17 0.08 -4.50
CA VAL A 93 4.20 1.10 -4.38
C VAL A 93 5.50 0.51 -3.80
N LEU A 94 5.39 -0.28 -2.74
CA LEU A 94 6.54 -0.94 -2.12
C LEU A 94 7.23 -1.91 -3.06
N LEU A 95 6.45 -2.64 -3.88
CA LEU A 95 6.99 -3.54 -4.88
C LEU A 95 7.83 -2.77 -5.91
N GLN A 96 7.33 -1.63 -6.34
CA GLN A 96 8.07 -0.78 -7.28
C GLN A 96 9.41 -0.35 -6.70
N ILE A 97 9.42 0.03 -5.41
CA ILE A 97 10.65 0.42 -4.71
C ILE A 97 11.61 -0.77 -4.60
N ALA A 98 11.12 -1.92 -4.16
CA ALA A 98 11.96 -3.11 -3.98
C ALA A 98 12.61 -3.53 -5.29
N ARG A 99 11.89 -3.46 -6.40
CA ARG A 99 12.43 -3.79 -7.71
C ARG A 99 13.51 -2.82 -8.17
N LYS A 100 13.30 -1.53 -7.93
CA LYS A 100 14.30 -0.50 -8.27
C LYS A 100 15.57 -0.66 -7.44
N ASP A 101 15.44 -0.98 -6.18
CA ASP A 101 16.58 -1.22 -5.30
C ASP A 101 17.39 -2.43 -5.75
N GLN A 102 16.75 -3.49 -6.19
CA GLN A 102 17.45 -4.66 -6.73
C GLN A 102 18.23 -4.32 -7.99
N ILE A 103 17.69 -3.49 -8.87
CA ILE A 103 18.38 -3.04 -10.07
C ILE A 103 19.64 -2.27 -9.70
N LYS A 104 19.58 -1.40 -8.70
CA LYS A 104 20.74 -0.64 -8.22
C LYS A 104 21.84 -1.55 -7.69
N GLU A 105 21.47 -2.59 -6.93
CA GLU A 105 22.43 -3.54 -6.37
C GLU A 105 23.18 -4.33 -7.44
N LYS A 106 22.56 -4.53 -8.61
CA LYS A 106 23.18 -5.28 -9.71
C LYS A 106 24.10 -4.44 -10.58
N ILE A 107 24.09 -3.14 -10.41
CA ILE A 107 24.94 -2.21 -11.13
C ILE A 107 26.19 -1.91 -10.31
#